data_ff14171301683bcfa183ddae639b8b30
#
_entry.id   ff14171301683bcfa183ddae639b8b30
#
_cell.length_a   1.000
_cell.length_b   1.000
_cell.length_c   1.000
_cell.angle_alpha   90.00
_cell.angle_beta   90.00
_cell.angle_gamma   90.00
#
_symmetry.space_group_name_H-M   'P 1'
#
loop_
_entity.id
_entity.type
_entity.pdbx_description
1 polymer ?
#
loop_
_entity_poly.entity_id
_entity_poly.type
_entity_poly.pdbx_seq_one_letter_code
_entity_poly.pdbx_strand_id
1 'polypeptide(L)'
;MRIAFVGKGGSGKTTLASLFARYLASQNRYVLAVDADINQHLGRALDFDELALESVPKMGLEMDKIKEYIKGDNKFIEHYSEIIKTTPPARGARFITPHTDNPIVNYFSIVKDGINLMCIGEMEEEDIGTKCYHSKTGAAELFLNHLIDKNDHYIIFDMTAGADLFASGLFTKFDLTLVVVEPTLKSINVYRQYKKYAKDYDVVIKAVANKINGDEDIKFIRDNIGDDLVAVLGLSDFVKAYERGKVLSWEELESGNLEALFRIKQELDFSNRDWEKLYRYAIDFHIKNGGSDNVFDLFYATVLLQSSL
;
A
#
# COMPACT_ATOMS: atom_id res chain seq x y z
N MET A 1 -0.78 -4.67 -10.01
CA MET A 1 -1.58 -5.15 -8.86
C MET A 1 -1.20 -4.40 -7.60
N ARG A 2 -2.17 -3.84 -6.86
CA ARG A 2 -1.93 -3.00 -5.67
C ARG A 2 -2.56 -3.64 -4.43
N ILE A 3 -1.77 -3.89 -3.39
CA ILE A 3 -2.23 -4.49 -2.14
C ILE A 3 -1.83 -3.62 -0.95
N ALA A 4 -2.75 -3.43 -0.01
CA ALA A 4 -2.46 -2.81 1.28
C ALA A 4 -2.58 -3.84 2.41
N PHE A 5 -1.54 -3.92 3.24
CA PHE A 5 -1.58 -4.65 4.50
C PHE A 5 -1.95 -3.70 5.63
N VAL A 6 -3.07 -3.99 6.27
CA VAL A 6 -3.67 -3.15 7.31
C VAL A 6 -4.03 -4.00 8.54
N GLY A 7 -4.39 -3.40 9.64
CA GLY A 7 -4.82 -4.13 10.84
C GLY A 7 -4.36 -3.46 12.12
N LYS A 8 -4.61 -4.15 13.23
CA LYS A 8 -4.26 -3.68 14.59
C LYS A 8 -2.73 -3.57 14.75
N GLY A 9 -2.26 -2.66 15.60
CA GLY A 9 -0.86 -2.62 16.03
C GLY A 9 -0.40 -3.97 16.59
N GLY A 10 0.75 -4.45 16.13
CA GLY A 10 1.31 -5.74 16.53
C GLY A 10 0.70 -6.98 15.84
N SER A 11 -0.26 -6.85 14.93
CA SER A 11 -0.85 -8.01 14.23
C SER A 11 0.10 -8.69 13.24
N GLY A 12 1.24 -8.07 12.89
CA GLY A 12 2.23 -8.62 11.95
C GLY A 12 2.07 -8.13 10.51
N LYS A 13 1.50 -6.95 10.30
CA LYS A 13 1.36 -6.31 8.98
C LYS A 13 2.70 -6.22 8.25
N THR A 14 3.66 -5.57 8.87
CA THR A 14 5.02 -5.36 8.33
C THR A 14 5.71 -6.68 8.03
N THR A 15 5.62 -7.64 8.95
CA THR A 15 6.17 -8.99 8.77
C THR A 15 5.55 -9.65 7.55
N LEU A 16 4.21 -9.60 7.41
CA LEU A 16 3.53 -10.21 6.28
C LEU A 16 3.80 -9.48 4.96
N ALA A 17 3.83 -8.15 4.97
CA ALA A 17 4.19 -7.35 3.80
C ALA A 17 5.62 -7.68 3.31
N SER A 18 6.58 -7.81 4.23
CA SER A 18 7.96 -8.18 3.90
C SER A 18 8.07 -9.62 3.37
N LEU A 19 7.40 -10.59 4.00
CA LEU A 19 7.35 -11.97 3.52
C LEU A 19 6.73 -12.06 2.12
N PHE A 20 5.64 -11.34 1.89
CA PHE A 20 4.96 -11.33 0.59
C PHE A 20 5.80 -10.67 -0.49
N ALA A 21 6.50 -9.56 -0.18
CA ALA A 21 7.43 -8.92 -1.11
C ALA A 21 8.57 -9.85 -1.51
N ARG A 22 9.19 -10.54 -0.55
CA ARG A 22 10.24 -11.54 -0.79
C ARG A 22 9.73 -12.73 -1.60
N TYR A 23 8.54 -13.22 -1.28
CA TYR A 23 7.89 -14.31 -2.03
C TYR A 23 7.71 -13.96 -3.49
N LEU A 24 7.25 -12.74 -3.80
CA LEU A 24 7.09 -12.29 -5.19
C LEU A 24 8.43 -12.08 -5.89
N ALA A 25 9.41 -11.49 -5.21
CA ALA A 25 10.76 -11.30 -5.75
C ALA A 25 11.45 -12.63 -6.05
N SER A 26 11.28 -13.65 -5.20
CA SER A 26 11.80 -15.01 -5.45
C SER A 26 11.21 -15.66 -6.70
N GLN A 27 10.06 -15.21 -7.15
CA GLN A 27 9.43 -15.62 -8.41
C GLN A 27 9.75 -14.69 -9.59
N ASN A 28 10.78 -13.84 -9.45
CA ASN A 28 11.17 -12.84 -10.46
C ASN A 28 10.03 -11.89 -10.86
N ARG A 29 9.12 -11.57 -9.93
CA ARG A 29 8.08 -10.56 -10.15
C ARG A 29 8.62 -9.18 -9.82
N TYR A 30 8.13 -8.17 -10.55
CA TYR A 30 8.42 -6.79 -10.21
C TYR A 30 7.71 -6.41 -8.91
N VAL A 31 8.47 -5.92 -7.93
CA VAL A 31 7.95 -5.53 -6.61
C VAL A 31 8.35 -4.09 -6.30
N LEU A 32 7.35 -3.27 -6.01
CA LEU A 32 7.50 -1.97 -5.38
C LEU A 32 6.83 -2.01 -4.01
N ALA A 33 7.63 -2.02 -2.96
CA ALA A 33 7.17 -1.96 -1.58
C ALA A 33 7.17 -0.50 -1.10
N VAL A 34 6.11 -0.10 -0.42
CA VAL A 34 5.97 1.26 0.14
C VAL A 34 5.74 1.15 1.64
N ASP A 35 6.68 1.69 2.41
CA ASP A 35 6.56 1.82 3.86
C ASP A 35 5.72 3.06 4.17
N ALA A 36 4.46 2.84 4.50
CA ALA A 36 3.49 3.85 4.87
C ALA A 36 3.08 3.75 6.35
N ASP A 37 3.84 3.01 7.16
CA ASP A 37 3.69 2.99 8.62
C ASP A 37 4.50 4.15 9.24
N ILE A 38 3.95 4.75 10.28
CA ILE A 38 4.60 5.83 11.03
C ILE A 38 5.94 5.42 11.64
N ASN A 39 6.13 4.13 11.93
CA ASN A 39 7.32 3.59 12.56
C ASN A 39 8.40 3.15 11.57
N GLN A 40 8.12 3.13 10.27
CA GLN A 40 9.07 2.84 9.18
C GLN A 40 9.87 1.54 9.40
N HIS A 41 9.17 0.42 9.63
CA HIS A 41 9.82 -0.88 9.90
C HIS A 41 9.98 -1.80 8.69
N LEU A 42 9.33 -1.50 7.55
CA LEU A 42 9.33 -2.37 6.38
C LEU A 42 10.73 -2.50 5.77
N GLY A 43 11.49 -1.41 5.72
CA GLY A 43 12.84 -1.42 5.18
C GLY A 43 13.77 -2.37 5.96
N ARG A 44 13.72 -2.31 7.29
CA ARG A 44 14.45 -3.25 8.15
C ARG A 44 13.99 -4.68 7.98
N ALA A 45 12.67 -4.90 7.90
CA ALA A 45 12.09 -6.23 7.65
C ALA A 45 12.44 -6.79 6.27
N LEU A 46 12.93 -5.98 5.35
CA LEU A 46 13.45 -6.35 4.03
C LEU A 46 15.00 -6.39 3.98
N ASP A 47 15.68 -6.27 5.14
CA ASP A 47 17.14 -6.25 5.28
C ASP A 47 17.85 -5.10 4.56
N PHE A 48 17.17 -4.00 4.28
CA PHE A 48 17.88 -2.82 3.79
C PHE A 48 18.84 -2.28 4.86
N ASP A 49 20.00 -1.85 4.42
CA ASP A 49 21.00 -1.23 5.26
C ASP A 49 20.52 0.10 5.86
N GLU A 50 20.84 0.37 7.13
CA GLU A 50 20.38 1.58 7.83
C GLU A 50 20.83 2.87 7.13
N LEU A 51 22.08 2.92 6.64
CA LEU A 51 22.57 4.09 5.91
C LEU A 51 21.80 4.32 4.59
N ALA A 52 21.41 3.23 3.90
CA ALA A 52 20.58 3.30 2.73
C ALA A 52 19.17 3.80 3.09
N LEU A 53 18.58 3.32 4.19
CA LEU A 53 17.27 3.76 4.67
C LEU A 53 17.26 5.24 5.10
N GLU A 54 18.34 5.71 5.72
CA GLU A 54 18.49 7.12 6.08
C GLU A 54 18.66 8.02 4.84
N SER A 55 19.38 7.53 3.83
CA SER A 55 19.70 8.31 2.62
C SER A 55 18.53 8.43 1.63
N VAL A 56 17.57 7.49 1.63
CA VAL A 56 16.45 7.54 0.70
C VAL A 56 15.49 8.68 1.04
N PRO A 57 15.16 9.56 0.07
CA PRO A 57 14.21 10.65 0.30
C PRO A 57 12.84 10.14 0.72
N LYS A 58 12.17 10.84 1.61
CA LYS A 58 10.84 10.46 2.11
C LYS A 58 9.75 11.20 1.34
N MET A 59 8.83 10.45 0.74
CA MET A 59 7.77 11.01 -0.13
C MET A 59 6.92 12.06 0.59
N GLY A 60 6.62 11.84 1.87
CA GLY A 60 5.81 12.75 2.68
C GLY A 60 6.51 14.07 3.04
N LEU A 61 7.85 14.08 3.05
CA LEU A 61 8.65 15.28 3.30
C LEU A 61 8.89 16.09 2.03
N GLU A 62 9.00 15.42 0.90
CA GLU A 62 9.30 16.02 -0.40
C GLU A 62 8.14 15.88 -1.41
N MET A 63 6.90 15.98 -0.93
CA MET A 63 5.70 15.84 -1.77
C MET A 63 5.69 16.84 -2.95
N ASP A 64 6.30 18.00 -2.78
CA ASP A 64 6.36 19.02 -3.84
C ASP A 64 7.12 18.54 -5.08
N LYS A 65 8.11 17.65 -4.92
CA LYS A 65 8.80 17.01 -6.05
C LYS A 65 7.86 16.12 -6.87
N ILE A 66 6.95 15.42 -6.20
CA ILE A 66 5.90 14.64 -6.86
C ILE A 66 4.94 15.56 -7.60
N LYS A 67 4.47 16.64 -6.94
CA LYS A 67 3.56 17.62 -7.53
C LYS A 67 4.14 18.29 -8.77
N GLU A 68 5.40 18.73 -8.69
CA GLU A 68 6.12 19.35 -9.80
C GLU A 68 6.20 18.40 -11.01
N TYR A 69 6.54 17.13 -10.77
CA TYR A 69 6.61 16.14 -11.82
C TYR A 69 5.25 15.87 -12.47
N ILE A 70 4.22 15.56 -11.66
CA ILE A 70 2.90 15.18 -12.17
C ILE A 70 2.13 16.33 -12.81
N LYS A 71 2.43 17.57 -12.43
CA LYS A 71 1.86 18.75 -13.11
C LYS A 71 2.07 18.68 -14.62
N GLY A 72 3.28 18.36 -15.06
CA GLY A 72 3.61 18.29 -16.49
C GLY A 72 3.15 19.53 -17.25
N ASP A 73 2.45 19.30 -18.36
CA ASP A 73 1.85 20.34 -19.22
C ASP A 73 0.35 20.55 -18.94
N ASN A 74 -0.12 20.16 -17.74
CA ASN A 74 -1.51 20.35 -17.33
C ASN A 74 -1.86 21.84 -17.29
N LYS A 75 -2.76 22.25 -18.19
CA LYS A 75 -3.18 23.66 -18.33
C LYS A 75 -4.27 24.08 -17.35
N PHE A 76 -4.86 23.15 -16.62
CA PHE A 76 -5.84 23.43 -15.57
C PHE A 76 -5.18 23.88 -14.26
N ILE A 77 -3.85 23.72 -14.13
CA ILE A 77 -3.05 24.04 -12.96
C ILE A 77 -1.90 24.94 -13.40
N GLU A 78 -1.89 26.18 -12.93
CA GLU A 78 -0.83 27.14 -13.27
C GLU A 78 0.47 26.81 -12.56
N HIS A 79 0.39 26.54 -11.24
CA HIS A 79 1.54 26.21 -10.43
C HIS A 79 1.33 24.90 -9.65
N TYR A 80 2.39 24.10 -9.47
CA TYR A 80 2.30 22.79 -8.79
C TYR A 80 1.81 22.89 -7.32
N SER A 81 1.95 24.06 -6.67
CA SER A 81 1.43 24.28 -5.31
C SER A 81 -0.09 24.22 -5.20
N GLU A 82 -0.81 24.36 -6.32
CA GLU A 82 -2.27 24.19 -6.36
C GLU A 82 -2.69 22.72 -6.26
N ILE A 83 -1.75 21.79 -6.50
CA ILE A 83 -1.99 20.35 -6.39
C ILE A 83 -2.13 19.98 -4.92
N ILE A 84 -3.28 19.43 -4.56
CA ILE A 84 -3.52 18.84 -3.25
C ILE A 84 -3.36 17.31 -3.31
N LYS A 85 -3.26 16.67 -2.14
CA LYS A 85 -3.04 15.21 -2.03
C LYS A 85 -4.00 14.34 -2.83
N THR A 86 -5.22 14.82 -3.06
CA THR A 86 -6.30 14.10 -3.76
C THR A 86 -6.44 14.50 -5.22
N THR A 87 -5.62 15.42 -5.75
CA THR A 87 -5.73 15.87 -7.14
C THR A 87 -5.65 14.70 -8.11
N PRO A 88 -6.69 14.49 -8.96
CA PRO A 88 -6.67 13.46 -9.98
C PRO A 88 -5.82 13.88 -11.17
N PRO A 89 -5.32 12.95 -12.00
CA PRO A 89 -4.66 13.31 -13.25
C PRO A 89 -5.66 13.97 -14.22
N ALA A 90 -5.14 14.93 -15.02
CA ALA A 90 -5.90 15.62 -16.06
C ALA A 90 -5.06 15.72 -17.34
N ARG A 91 -5.64 16.26 -18.39
CA ARG A 91 -4.94 16.43 -19.68
C ARG A 91 -3.64 17.21 -19.52
N GLY A 92 -2.53 16.62 -19.94
CA GLY A 92 -1.19 17.18 -19.81
C GLY A 92 -0.48 16.83 -18.50
N ALA A 93 -1.15 16.19 -17.55
CA ALA A 93 -0.49 15.63 -16.37
C ALA A 93 0.50 14.52 -16.78
N ARG A 94 1.61 14.40 -16.07
CA ARG A 94 2.54 13.28 -16.22
C ARG A 94 2.13 12.14 -15.32
N PHE A 95 2.18 10.92 -15.86
CA PHE A 95 1.97 9.71 -15.10
C PHE A 95 3.29 9.15 -14.58
N ILE A 96 3.19 8.39 -13.51
CA ILE A 96 4.29 7.68 -12.90
C ILE A 96 4.19 6.21 -13.32
N THR A 97 5.27 5.64 -13.83
CA THR A 97 5.42 4.19 -14.02
C THR A 97 6.19 3.62 -12.81
N PRO A 98 5.94 2.37 -12.39
CA PRO A 98 6.55 1.85 -11.15
C PRO A 98 8.06 1.57 -11.28
N HIS A 99 8.64 1.65 -12.46
CA HIS A 99 10.03 1.33 -12.72
C HIS A 99 10.99 2.49 -12.41
N THR A 100 12.25 2.14 -12.14
CA THR A 100 13.31 3.10 -11.81
C THR A 100 13.78 3.97 -12.99
N ASP A 101 13.30 3.75 -14.20
CA ASP A 101 13.45 4.68 -15.33
C ASP A 101 12.54 5.91 -15.17
N ASN A 102 11.49 5.82 -14.34
CA ASN A 102 10.68 6.96 -13.96
C ASN A 102 11.42 7.84 -12.94
N PRO A 103 11.56 9.16 -13.16
CA PRO A 103 12.31 10.04 -12.26
C PRO A 103 11.82 10.05 -10.81
N ILE A 104 10.51 9.88 -10.58
CA ILE A 104 9.93 9.86 -9.22
C ILE A 104 10.31 8.56 -8.50
N VAL A 105 10.15 7.43 -9.16
CA VAL A 105 10.52 6.13 -8.58
C VAL A 105 12.03 6.05 -8.36
N ASN A 106 12.83 6.51 -9.32
CA ASN A 106 14.28 6.55 -9.19
C ASN A 106 14.75 7.41 -8.01
N TYR A 107 14.08 8.54 -7.78
CA TYR A 107 14.45 9.46 -6.70
C TYR A 107 14.07 8.94 -5.31
N PHE A 108 12.88 8.36 -5.17
CA PHE A 108 12.32 7.96 -3.88
C PHE A 108 12.55 6.48 -3.54
N SER A 109 13.20 5.68 -4.39
CA SER A 109 13.39 4.25 -4.12
C SER A 109 14.86 3.86 -3.94
N ILE A 110 15.04 2.83 -3.12
CA ILE A 110 16.27 2.03 -3.05
C ILE A 110 15.91 0.60 -3.45
N VAL A 111 16.90 -0.13 -3.98
CA VAL A 111 16.69 -1.48 -4.53
C VAL A 111 17.58 -2.49 -3.82
N LYS A 112 16.98 -3.61 -3.39
CA LYS A 112 17.70 -4.77 -2.87
C LYS A 112 16.93 -6.06 -3.21
N ASP A 113 17.64 -7.10 -3.62
CA ASP A 113 17.11 -8.44 -3.88
C ASP A 113 15.86 -8.46 -4.80
N GLY A 114 15.81 -7.57 -5.80
CA GLY A 114 14.68 -7.44 -6.73
C GLY A 114 13.48 -6.68 -6.17
N ILE A 115 13.60 -6.10 -4.98
CA ILE A 115 12.55 -5.30 -4.33
C ILE A 115 12.96 -3.83 -4.38
N ASN A 116 12.09 -2.99 -4.94
CA ASN A 116 12.18 -1.55 -4.85
C ASN A 116 11.45 -1.10 -3.58
N LEU A 117 12.08 -0.31 -2.73
CA LEU A 117 11.49 0.21 -1.50
C LEU A 117 11.37 1.73 -1.57
N MET A 118 10.18 2.25 -1.30
CA MET A 118 9.91 3.67 -1.07
C MET A 118 9.37 3.87 0.35
N CYS A 119 9.65 5.03 0.94
CA CYS A 119 9.22 5.38 2.30
C CYS A 119 8.39 6.67 2.29
N ILE A 120 7.28 6.67 3.02
CA ILE A 120 6.49 7.90 3.22
C ILE A 120 7.21 8.84 4.20
N GLY A 121 7.87 8.30 5.19
CA GLY A 121 8.57 9.02 6.25
C GLY A 121 7.87 8.90 7.61
N GLU A 122 8.65 8.98 8.67
CA GLU A 122 8.18 8.98 10.06
C GLU A 122 7.66 10.37 10.48
N MET A 123 7.04 10.45 11.65
CA MET A 123 6.76 11.74 12.28
C MET A 123 8.03 12.37 12.80
N GLU A 124 8.29 13.63 12.42
CA GLU A 124 9.42 14.40 12.93
C GLU A 124 9.02 15.17 14.20
N GLU A 125 10.02 15.54 15.02
CA GLU A 125 9.76 16.32 16.24
C GLU A 125 9.01 17.63 15.94
N GLU A 126 9.28 18.26 14.81
CA GLU A 126 8.66 19.50 14.34
C GLU A 126 7.17 19.31 13.96
N ASP A 127 6.75 18.09 13.65
CA ASP A 127 5.37 17.75 13.32
C ASP A 127 4.49 17.58 14.56
N ILE A 128 5.10 17.36 15.73
CA ILE A 128 4.39 17.09 16.97
C ILE A 128 3.56 18.31 17.38
N GLY A 129 2.22 18.13 17.42
CA GLY A 129 1.28 19.19 17.77
C GLY A 129 0.95 20.18 16.65
N THR A 130 1.60 20.08 15.48
CA THR A 130 1.39 20.99 14.34
C THR A 130 0.86 20.31 13.09
N LYS A 131 1.29 19.08 12.82
CA LYS A 131 0.84 18.33 11.64
C LYS A 131 0.34 16.94 12.04
N CYS A 132 -0.62 16.43 11.29
CA CYS A 132 -1.11 15.08 11.42
C CYS A 132 -0.34 14.16 10.45
N TYR A 133 -0.09 12.90 10.83
CA TYR A 133 0.54 11.91 9.94
C TYR A 133 -0.21 11.74 8.61
N HIS A 134 -1.52 11.97 8.60
CA HIS A 134 -2.34 11.99 7.37
C HIS A 134 -1.86 12.99 6.30
N SER A 135 -1.13 14.04 6.68
CA SER A 135 -0.54 14.94 5.70
C SER A 135 0.57 14.25 4.90
N LYS A 136 1.37 13.39 5.56
CA LYS A 136 2.45 12.62 4.91
C LYS A 136 1.90 11.49 4.04
N THR A 137 0.89 10.75 4.51
CA THR A 137 0.22 9.71 3.70
C THR A 137 -0.48 10.27 2.47
N GLY A 138 -0.74 11.58 2.42
CA GLY A 138 -1.21 12.27 1.23
C GLY A 138 -0.27 12.15 0.03
N ALA A 139 1.04 11.99 0.25
CA ALA A 139 1.99 11.72 -0.83
C ALA A 139 1.74 10.35 -1.49
N ALA A 140 1.37 9.32 -0.69
CA ALA A 140 0.99 8.01 -1.20
C ALA A 140 -0.29 8.08 -2.04
N GLU A 141 -1.29 8.84 -1.61
CA GLU A 141 -2.53 9.02 -2.37
C GLU A 141 -2.27 9.73 -3.70
N LEU A 142 -1.49 10.80 -3.68
CA LEU A 142 -1.12 11.55 -4.88
C LEU A 142 -0.31 10.69 -5.85
N PHE A 143 0.65 9.92 -5.34
CA PHE A 143 1.44 8.95 -6.10
C PHE A 143 0.53 7.91 -6.77
N LEU A 144 -0.38 7.27 -6.03
CA LEU A 144 -1.28 6.24 -6.55
C LEU A 144 -2.33 6.77 -7.53
N ASN A 145 -2.74 8.05 -7.39
CA ASN A 145 -3.63 8.71 -8.36
C ASN A 145 -2.97 8.84 -9.73
N HIS A 146 -1.65 9.00 -9.78
CA HIS A 146 -0.89 9.21 -11.02
C HIS A 146 -0.08 7.99 -11.46
N LEU A 147 -0.13 6.88 -10.70
CA LEU A 147 0.59 5.65 -11.02
C LEU A 147 -0.14 4.85 -12.10
N ILE A 148 0.58 4.47 -13.16
CA ILE A 148 0.15 3.49 -14.17
C ILE A 148 1.00 2.23 -13.99
N ASP A 149 0.39 1.19 -13.47
CA ASP A 149 1.01 -0.12 -13.26
C ASP A 149 0.24 -1.21 -14.00
N LYS A 150 0.95 -2.24 -14.43
CA LYS A 150 0.39 -3.41 -15.13
C LYS A 150 0.07 -4.53 -14.13
N ASN A 151 -0.63 -5.56 -14.62
CA ASN A 151 -1.04 -6.71 -13.79
C ASN A 151 0.15 -7.57 -13.30
N ASP A 152 1.33 -7.46 -13.91
CA ASP A 152 2.56 -8.14 -13.51
C ASP A 152 3.43 -7.31 -12.54
N HIS A 153 3.03 -6.07 -12.23
CA HIS A 153 3.67 -5.22 -11.24
C HIS A 153 2.94 -5.35 -9.89
N TYR A 154 3.65 -5.69 -8.85
CA TYR A 154 3.11 -5.80 -7.49
C TYR A 154 3.53 -4.60 -6.66
N ILE A 155 2.55 -3.78 -6.29
CA ILE A 155 2.72 -2.58 -5.46
C ILE A 155 2.17 -2.90 -4.08
N ILE A 156 3.05 -2.98 -3.10
CA ILE A 156 2.74 -3.45 -1.75
C ILE A 156 2.83 -2.27 -0.78
N PHE A 157 1.78 -2.01 -0.04
CA PHE A 157 1.76 -0.98 1.00
C PHE A 157 1.70 -1.62 2.39
N ASP A 158 2.69 -1.32 3.24
CA ASP A 158 2.60 -1.57 4.67
C ASP A 158 2.03 -0.31 5.34
N MET A 159 0.81 -0.43 5.85
CA MET A 159 0.05 0.72 6.36
C MET A 159 0.13 0.83 7.88
N THR A 160 0.08 2.06 8.38
CA THR A 160 -0.05 2.29 9.83
C THR A 160 -1.25 1.58 10.42
N ALA A 161 -1.21 1.33 11.73
CA ALA A 161 -2.30 0.68 12.45
C ALA A 161 -3.51 1.60 12.57
N GLY A 162 -4.71 1.01 12.56
CA GLY A 162 -5.95 1.75 12.75
C GLY A 162 -6.70 2.05 11.46
N ALA A 163 -7.56 3.07 11.48
CA ALA A 163 -8.47 3.41 10.38
C ALA A 163 -7.97 4.57 9.51
N ASP A 164 -6.69 4.92 9.62
CA ASP A 164 -6.09 6.07 8.94
C ASP A 164 -6.21 6.00 7.42
N LEU A 165 -6.24 4.79 6.87
CA LEU A 165 -6.49 4.53 5.46
C LEU A 165 -7.79 5.22 4.96
N PHE A 166 -8.81 5.35 5.83
CA PHE A 166 -10.10 5.96 5.51
C PHE A 166 -10.15 7.49 5.73
N ALA A 167 -9.08 8.09 6.22
CA ALA A 167 -9.03 9.55 6.41
C ALA A 167 -8.98 10.34 5.09
N SER A 168 -8.76 9.65 3.98
CA SER A 168 -8.77 10.21 2.63
C SER A 168 -9.25 9.16 1.62
N GLY A 169 -9.09 9.40 0.32
CA GLY A 169 -9.44 8.45 -0.74
C GLY A 169 -8.49 7.26 -0.91
N LEU A 170 -7.45 7.16 -0.09
CA LEU A 170 -6.37 6.18 -0.24
C LEU A 170 -6.88 4.73 -0.24
N PHE A 171 -7.89 4.40 0.58
CA PHE A 171 -8.46 3.06 0.66
C PHE A 171 -9.11 2.57 -0.66
N THR A 172 -9.43 3.48 -1.57
CA THR A 172 -10.02 3.14 -2.88
C THR A 172 -8.96 2.84 -3.95
N LYS A 173 -7.66 2.94 -3.64
CA LYS A 173 -6.57 2.82 -4.60
C LYS A 173 -5.99 1.41 -4.72
N PHE A 174 -6.45 0.47 -3.89
CA PHE A 174 -5.94 -0.89 -3.84
C PHE A 174 -6.89 -1.88 -4.51
N ASP A 175 -6.32 -2.85 -5.23
CA ASP A 175 -7.07 -3.98 -5.80
C ASP A 175 -7.49 -4.95 -4.68
N LEU A 176 -6.68 -5.02 -3.61
CA LEU A 176 -6.95 -5.80 -2.41
C LEU A 176 -6.46 -5.07 -1.16
N THR A 177 -7.35 -4.82 -0.21
CA THR A 177 -6.98 -4.43 1.15
C THR A 177 -7.07 -5.66 2.05
N LEU A 178 -5.93 -6.07 2.60
CA LEU A 178 -5.82 -7.28 3.40
C LEU A 178 -5.65 -6.94 4.88
N VAL A 179 -6.67 -7.22 5.68
CA VAL A 179 -6.65 -6.98 7.12
C VAL A 179 -5.96 -8.14 7.82
N VAL A 180 -4.82 -7.89 8.43
CA VAL A 180 -4.05 -8.88 9.20
C VAL A 180 -4.69 -9.01 10.58
N VAL A 181 -5.26 -10.17 10.87
CA VAL A 181 -6.00 -10.46 12.10
C VAL A 181 -5.33 -11.54 12.94
N GLU A 182 -5.28 -11.32 14.24
CA GLU A 182 -4.93 -12.31 15.25
C GLU A 182 -6.20 -12.98 15.80
N PRO A 183 -6.15 -14.17 16.44
CA PRO A 183 -7.32 -14.85 17.01
C PRO A 183 -7.81 -14.16 18.30
N THR A 184 -8.17 -12.88 18.18
CA THR A 184 -8.67 -12.06 19.28
C THR A 184 -9.86 -11.21 18.85
N LEU A 185 -10.83 -10.98 19.73
CA LEU A 185 -11.97 -10.10 19.47
C LEU A 185 -11.54 -8.68 19.08
N LYS A 186 -10.44 -8.17 19.66
CA LYS A 186 -9.91 -6.84 19.31
C LYS A 186 -9.49 -6.77 17.85
N SER A 187 -8.84 -7.81 17.33
CA SER A 187 -8.40 -7.87 15.94
C SER A 187 -9.58 -8.04 14.98
N ILE A 188 -10.54 -8.90 15.34
CA ILE A 188 -11.78 -9.08 14.58
C ILE A 188 -12.59 -7.77 14.50
N ASN A 189 -12.65 -7.00 15.59
CA ASN A 189 -13.36 -5.73 15.57
C ASN A 189 -12.71 -4.70 14.62
N VAL A 190 -11.39 -4.71 14.45
CA VAL A 190 -10.73 -3.88 13.45
C VAL A 190 -11.17 -4.29 12.04
N TYR A 191 -11.20 -5.60 11.72
CA TYR A 191 -11.71 -6.09 10.45
C TYR A 191 -13.16 -5.64 10.20
N ARG A 192 -14.05 -5.81 11.19
CA ARG A 192 -15.45 -5.35 11.09
C ARG A 192 -15.56 -3.85 10.87
N GLN A 193 -14.68 -3.06 11.49
CA GLN A 193 -14.63 -1.62 11.30
C GLN A 193 -14.25 -1.27 9.87
N TYR A 194 -13.26 -1.94 9.28
CA TYR A 194 -12.89 -1.76 7.88
C TYR A 194 -14.05 -2.07 6.93
N LYS A 195 -14.72 -3.21 7.12
CA LYS A 195 -15.92 -3.58 6.33
C LYS A 195 -17.03 -2.55 6.48
N LYS A 196 -17.24 -2.03 7.68
CA LYS A 196 -18.25 -0.99 7.92
C LYS A 196 -17.94 0.32 7.21
N TYR A 197 -16.68 0.79 7.25
CA TYR A 197 -16.31 2.06 6.62
C TYR A 197 -16.31 1.97 5.09
N ALA A 198 -16.01 0.80 4.56
CA ALA A 198 -15.98 0.56 3.11
C ALA A 198 -17.34 0.16 2.50
N LYS A 199 -18.39 -0.01 3.31
CA LYS A 199 -19.68 -0.60 2.87
C LYS A 199 -20.33 0.08 1.67
N ASP A 200 -20.14 1.41 1.55
CA ASP A 200 -20.75 2.22 0.51
C ASP A 200 -19.81 2.41 -0.72
N TYR A 201 -18.66 1.72 -0.68
CA TYR A 201 -17.65 1.75 -1.73
C TYR A 201 -17.43 0.33 -2.26
N ASP A 202 -17.30 0.23 -3.57
CA ASP A 202 -16.96 -1.03 -4.23
C ASP A 202 -15.43 -1.26 -4.17
N VAL A 203 -14.96 -1.66 -2.99
CA VAL A 203 -13.56 -1.99 -2.69
C VAL A 203 -13.45 -3.38 -2.08
N VAL A 204 -12.40 -4.10 -2.43
CA VAL A 204 -12.16 -5.46 -1.94
C VAL A 204 -11.40 -5.43 -0.62
N ILE A 205 -12.09 -5.80 0.46
CA ILE A 205 -11.49 -5.95 1.79
C ILE A 205 -11.66 -7.40 2.23
N LYS A 206 -10.53 -8.07 2.41
CA LYS A 206 -10.42 -9.45 2.87
C LYS A 206 -9.58 -9.51 4.14
N ALA A 207 -9.46 -10.69 4.72
CA ALA A 207 -8.65 -10.91 5.91
C ALA A 207 -7.63 -12.04 5.72
N VAL A 208 -6.53 -11.91 6.43
CA VAL A 208 -5.55 -12.97 6.61
C VAL A 208 -5.34 -13.18 8.10
N ALA A 209 -5.47 -14.43 8.54
CA ALA A 209 -5.18 -14.82 9.92
C ALA A 209 -3.68 -14.97 10.13
N ASN A 210 -3.16 -14.40 11.20
CA ASN A 210 -1.74 -14.47 11.55
C ASN A 210 -1.55 -14.91 13.01
N LYS A 211 -0.39 -15.49 13.31
CA LYS A 211 -0.01 -16.00 14.64
C LYS A 211 -0.94 -17.11 15.14
N ILE A 212 -1.43 -17.91 14.24
CA ILE A 212 -2.36 -19.01 14.55
C ILE A 212 -1.61 -20.15 15.22
N ASN A 213 -2.17 -20.62 16.34
CA ASN A 213 -1.61 -21.71 17.14
C ASN A 213 -2.67 -22.82 17.35
N GLY A 214 -2.96 -23.55 16.27
CA GLY A 214 -3.86 -24.70 16.30
C GLY A 214 -5.27 -24.44 15.79
N ASP A 215 -6.07 -25.52 15.82
CA ASP A 215 -7.40 -25.57 15.18
C ASP A 215 -8.46 -24.68 15.83
N GLU A 216 -8.34 -24.45 17.15
CA GLU A 216 -9.28 -23.57 17.87
C GLU A 216 -9.17 -22.13 17.37
N ASP A 217 -7.95 -21.64 17.12
CA ASP A 217 -7.72 -20.31 16.56
C ASP A 217 -8.31 -20.21 15.15
N ILE A 218 -8.07 -21.22 14.30
CA ILE A 218 -8.62 -21.28 12.95
C ILE A 218 -10.15 -21.25 12.99
N LYS A 219 -10.76 -22.03 13.85
CA LYS A 219 -12.20 -22.06 14.02
C LYS A 219 -12.73 -20.70 14.46
N PHE A 220 -12.11 -20.10 15.49
CA PHE A 220 -12.50 -18.77 15.98
C PHE A 220 -12.48 -17.72 14.85
N ILE A 221 -11.41 -17.69 14.05
CA ILE A 221 -11.28 -16.76 12.93
C ILE A 221 -12.37 -17.02 11.89
N ARG A 222 -12.57 -18.28 11.46
CA ARG A 222 -13.57 -18.64 10.45
C ARG A 222 -14.99 -18.30 10.88
N ASP A 223 -15.33 -18.56 12.15
CA ASP A 223 -16.66 -18.25 12.71
C ASP A 223 -16.95 -16.74 12.70
N ASN A 224 -15.92 -15.89 12.73
CA ASN A 224 -16.05 -14.43 12.79
C ASN A 224 -15.87 -13.70 11.46
N ILE A 225 -15.14 -14.28 10.49
CA ILE A 225 -14.78 -13.64 9.21
C ILE A 225 -15.47 -14.33 8.03
N GLY A 226 -15.67 -15.66 8.08
CA GLY A 226 -16.29 -16.42 7.00
C GLY A 226 -15.45 -16.44 5.73
N ASP A 227 -16.10 -16.26 4.58
CA ASP A 227 -15.52 -16.36 3.23
C ASP A 227 -14.52 -15.26 2.88
N ASP A 228 -14.44 -14.22 3.69
CA ASP A 228 -13.43 -13.16 3.49
C ASP A 228 -12.03 -13.58 4.00
N LEU A 229 -11.89 -14.74 4.64
CA LEU A 229 -10.59 -15.28 5.07
C LEU A 229 -9.83 -15.90 3.89
N VAL A 230 -8.80 -15.20 3.41
CA VAL A 230 -7.98 -15.60 2.26
C VAL A 230 -6.99 -16.70 2.64
N ALA A 231 -6.27 -16.50 3.76
CA ALA A 231 -5.19 -17.38 4.16
C ALA A 231 -4.99 -17.38 5.69
N VAL A 232 -4.26 -18.38 6.15
CA VAL A 232 -3.93 -18.58 7.57
C VAL A 232 -2.43 -18.78 7.68
N LEU A 233 -1.74 -17.91 8.45
CA LEU A 233 -0.34 -18.07 8.81
C LEU A 233 -0.24 -18.54 10.25
N GLY A 234 0.56 -19.61 10.44
CA GLY A 234 0.90 -20.10 11.75
C GLY A 234 1.98 -19.27 12.44
N LEU A 235 2.27 -19.63 13.69
CA LEU A 235 3.47 -19.16 14.36
C LEU A 235 4.70 -19.63 13.56
N SER A 236 5.63 -18.71 13.30
CA SER A 236 6.79 -18.97 12.48
C SER A 236 8.08 -18.90 13.31
N ASP A 237 8.82 -19.99 13.33
CA ASP A 237 10.17 -20.01 13.90
C ASP A 237 11.18 -19.35 12.95
N PHE A 238 10.92 -19.40 11.64
CA PHE A 238 11.65 -18.63 10.65
C PHE A 238 11.58 -17.13 10.95
N VAL A 239 10.37 -16.58 11.11
CA VAL A 239 10.19 -15.15 11.43
C VAL A 239 10.86 -14.79 12.75
N LYS A 240 10.66 -15.58 13.81
CA LYS A 240 11.30 -15.32 15.11
C LYS A 240 12.84 -15.32 15.04
N ALA A 241 13.39 -16.24 14.27
CA ALA A 241 14.85 -16.33 14.11
C ALA A 241 15.38 -15.16 13.29
N TYR A 242 14.67 -14.80 12.23
CA TYR A 242 14.96 -13.66 11.37
C TYR A 242 14.93 -12.33 12.15
N GLU A 243 13.88 -12.08 12.92
CA GLU A 243 13.76 -10.87 13.79
C GLU A 243 14.84 -10.78 14.87
N ARG A 244 15.54 -11.89 15.15
CA ARG A 244 16.71 -11.95 16.02
C ARG A 244 18.04 -11.77 15.29
N GLY A 245 18.00 -11.40 14.01
CA GLY A 245 19.18 -11.13 13.18
C GLY A 245 19.84 -12.40 12.61
N LYS A 246 19.17 -13.56 12.58
CA LYS A 246 19.71 -14.73 11.89
C LYS A 246 19.52 -14.59 10.39
N VAL A 247 20.58 -14.86 9.64
CA VAL A 247 20.48 -15.02 8.18
C VAL A 247 19.92 -16.39 7.89
N LEU A 248 18.76 -16.44 7.23
CA LEU A 248 18.03 -17.65 6.91
C LEU A 248 17.79 -17.75 5.41
N SER A 249 17.80 -18.97 4.90
CA SER A 249 17.39 -19.24 3.52
C SER A 249 15.87 -19.20 3.41
N TRP A 250 15.36 -18.73 2.28
CA TRP A 250 13.92 -18.65 2.01
C TRP A 250 13.22 -20.03 2.09
N GLU A 251 13.96 -21.09 1.74
CA GLU A 251 13.50 -22.48 1.80
C GLU A 251 13.24 -22.97 3.24
N GLU A 252 13.72 -22.24 4.26
CA GLU A 252 13.45 -22.55 5.66
C GLU A 252 12.09 -22.04 6.15
N LEU A 253 11.38 -21.22 5.35
CA LEU A 253 10.02 -20.80 5.69
C LEU A 253 9.09 -22.01 5.72
N GLU A 254 8.27 -22.11 6.76
CA GLU A 254 7.31 -23.20 6.93
C GLU A 254 6.39 -23.33 5.71
N SER A 255 6.19 -24.56 5.24
CA SER A 255 5.38 -24.84 4.03
C SER A 255 3.95 -24.31 4.12
N GLY A 256 3.33 -24.32 5.31
CA GLY A 256 2.01 -23.73 5.54
C GLY A 256 1.99 -22.21 5.38
N ASN A 257 3.05 -21.53 5.81
CA ASN A 257 3.18 -20.09 5.65
C ASN A 257 3.47 -19.75 4.17
N LEU A 258 4.26 -20.55 3.47
CA LEU A 258 4.49 -20.40 2.03
C LEU A 258 3.18 -20.57 1.22
N GLU A 259 2.38 -21.59 1.57
CA GLU A 259 1.04 -21.81 0.96
C GLU A 259 0.11 -20.61 1.21
N ALA A 260 0.18 -19.99 2.40
CA ALA A 260 -0.60 -18.79 2.70
C ALA A 260 -0.19 -17.60 1.79
N LEU A 261 1.10 -17.38 1.55
CA LEU A 261 1.58 -16.35 0.62
C LEU A 261 1.12 -16.63 -0.81
N PHE A 262 1.14 -17.89 -1.24
CA PHE A 262 0.62 -18.29 -2.53
C PHE A 262 -0.87 -17.96 -2.68
N ARG A 263 -1.70 -18.23 -1.66
CA ARG A 263 -3.14 -17.91 -1.68
C ARG A 263 -3.39 -16.40 -1.70
N ILE A 264 -2.61 -15.61 -0.97
CA ILE A 264 -2.68 -14.13 -1.02
C ILE A 264 -2.39 -13.66 -2.45
N LYS A 265 -1.35 -14.22 -3.09
CA LYS A 265 -1.04 -13.90 -4.48
C LYS A 265 -2.18 -14.27 -5.43
N GLN A 266 -2.75 -15.47 -5.29
CA GLN A 266 -3.89 -15.89 -6.12
C GLN A 266 -5.08 -14.94 -5.96
N GLU A 267 -5.45 -14.57 -4.73
CA GLU A 267 -6.56 -13.64 -4.46
C GLU A 267 -6.30 -12.27 -5.11
N LEU A 268 -5.06 -11.78 -5.02
CA LEU A 268 -4.68 -10.51 -5.66
C LEU A 268 -4.71 -10.61 -7.19
N ASP A 269 -4.20 -11.71 -7.77
CA ASP A 269 -4.17 -11.91 -9.23
C ASP A 269 -5.56 -12.09 -9.84
N PHE A 270 -6.54 -12.53 -9.06
CA PHE A 270 -7.95 -12.61 -9.49
C PHE A 270 -8.65 -11.26 -9.44
N SER A 271 -8.09 -10.25 -8.80
CA SER A 271 -8.67 -8.93 -8.78
C SER A 271 -8.62 -8.31 -10.18
N ASN A 272 -9.71 -7.65 -10.57
CA ASN A 272 -9.80 -6.95 -11.85
C ASN A 272 -9.94 -5.45 -11.59
N ARG A 273 -8.91 -4.69 -11.97
CA ARG A 273 -8.90 -3.25 -11.76
C ARG A 273 -9.81 -2.54 -12.73
N ASP A 274 -10.75 -1.79 -12.19
CA ASP A 274 -11.58 -0.85 -12.93
C ASP A 274 -10.98 0.56 -12.82
N TRP A 275 -10.26 0.96 -13.87
CA TRP A 275 -9.60 2.27 -13.94
C TRP A 275 -10.59 3.43 -13.94
N GLU A 276 -11.76 3.27 -14.57
CA GLU A 276 -12.79 4.30 -14.57
C GLU A 276 -13.35 4.54 -13.17
N LYS A 277 -13.60 3.47 -12.43
CA LYS A 277 -14.00 3.53 -11.02
C LYS A 277 -12.94 4.21 -10.15
N LEU A 278 -11.67 3.83 -10.29
CA LEU A 278 -10.57 4.44 -9.56
C LEU A 278 -10.49 5.94 -9.81
N TYR A 279 -10.67 6.34 -11.06
CA TYR A 279 -10.64 7.76 -11.42
C TYR A 279 -11.84 8.53 -10.88
N ARG A 280 -13.05 7.96 -10.95
CA ARG A 280 -14.24 8.57 -10.33
C ARG A 280 -14.03 8.79 -8.83
N TYR A 281 -13.49 7.79 -8.11
CA TYR A 281 -13.16 7.96 -6.69
C TYR A 281 -12.09 9.05 -6.47
N ALA A 282 -11.11 9.15 -7.34
CA ALA A 282 -10.12 10.23 -7.22
C ALA A 282 -10.78 11.62 -7.31
N ILE A 283 -11.71 11.82 -8.25
CA ILE A 283 -12.50 13.04 -8.41
C ILE A 283 -13.38 13.28 -7.17
N ASP A 284 -14.15 12.28 -6.75
CA ASP A 284 -15.07 12.40 -5.62
C ASP A 284 -14.34 12.80 -4.34
N PHE A 285 -13.18 12.18 -4.07
CA PHE A 285 -12.36 12.54 -2.91
C PHE A 285 -11.65 13.86 -3.07
N HIS A 286 -11.31 14.27 -4.29
CA HIS A 286 -10.76 15.60 -4.54
C HIS A 286 -11.77 16.70 -4.15
N ILE A 287 -13.01 16.59 -4.63
CA ILE A 287 -14.08 17.52 -4.30
C ILE A 287 -14.41 17.49 -2.79
N LYS A 288 -14.50 16.30 -2.19
CA LYS A 288 -14.74 16.15 -0.74
C LYS A 288 -13.64 16.78 0.13
N ASN A 289 -12.40 16.86 -0.36
CA ASN A 289 -11.28 17.51 0.33
C ASN A 289 -11.12 18.99 -0.03
N GLY A 290 -12.13 19.61 -0.64
CA GLY A 290 -12.13 21.03 -0.98
C GLY A 290 -11.32 21.37 -2.22
N GLY A 291 -10.98 20.37 -3.05
CA GLY A 291 -10.35 20.59 -4.34
C GLY A 291 -11.29 21.26 -5.34
N SER A 292 -10.71 22.02 -6.26
CA SER A 292 -11.48 22.68 -7.33
C SER A 292 -11.90 21.70 -8.40
N ASP A 293 -13.13 21.80 -8.90
CA ASP A 293 -13.64 21.06 -10.05
C ASP A 293 -13.03 21.46 -11.39
N ASN A 294 -12.25 22.56 -11.41
CA ASN A 294 -11.58 23.08 -12.61
C ASN A 294 -10.22 22.40 -12.92
N VAL A 295 -9.71 21.52 -12.05
CA VAL A 295 -8.35 20.95 -12.20
C VAL A 295 -8.31 19.64 -12.98
N PHE A 296 -9.46 19.10 -13.42
CA PHE A 296 -9.56 17.84 -14.14
C PHE A 296 -10.58 17.92 -15.29
N ASP A 297 -10.45 16.98 -16.23
CA ASP A 297 -11.33 16.84 -17.39
C ASP A 297 -11.92 15.41 -17.38
N LEU A 298 -13.21 15.29 -17.11
CA LEU A 298 -13.93 14.03 -17.00
C LEU A 298 -13.80 13.13 -18.25
N PHE A 299 -13.59 13.71 -19.41
CA PHE A 299 -13.45 12.97 -20.67
C PHE A 299 -12.06 12.32 -20.84
N TYR A 300 -11.04 12.90 -20.21
CA TYR A 300 -9.64 12.53 -20.47
C TYR A 300 -9.24 11.18 -19.88
N ALA A 301 -9.77 10.84 -18.73
CA ALA A 301 -9.41 9.59 -18.04
C ALA A 301 -9.86 8.33 -18.76
N THR A 302 -11.06 8.36 -19.34
CA THR A 302 -11.60 7.22 -20.09
C THR A 302 -10.77 6.92 -21.34
N VAL A 303 -10.21 7.93 -21.99
CA VAL A 303 -9.43 7.78 -23.24
C VAL A 303 -7.99 7.37 -22.98
N LEU A 304 -7.34 7.91 -21.94
CA LEU A 304 -5.93 7.58 -21.64
C LEU A 304 -5.75 6.19 -21.06
N LEU A 305 -6.67 5.77 -20.21
CA LEU A 305 -6.59 4.46 -19.57
C LEU A 305 -6.86 3.32 -20.55
N GLN A 306 -7.65 3.56 -21.60
CA GLN A 306 -7.86 2.59 -22.69
C GLN A 306 -6.68 2.52 -23.68
N SER A 307 -5.89 3.59 -23.81
CA SER A 307 -4.74 3.64 -24.73
C SER A 307 -3.40 3.26 -24.10
N SER A 308 -3.35 3.10 -22.77
CA SER A 308 -2.12 2.80 -22.01
C SER A 308 -2.03 1.32 -21.56
N LEU A 309 -3.09 0.54 -21.82
CA LEU A 309 -3.17 -0.92 -21.62
C LEU A 309 -2.90 -1.65 -22.93
#